data_0aaea980c88ee7578f9386d28d9e7c92
#
_entry.id   0aaea980c88ee7578f9386d28d9e7c92
#
_cell.length_a   1.000
_cell.length_b   1.000
_cell.length_c   1.000
_cell.angle_alpha   90.00
_cell.angle_beta   90.00
_cell.angle_gamma   90.00
#
_symmetry.space_group_name_H-M   'P 1'
#
loop_
_entity.id
_entity.type
_entity.pdbx_description
1 polymer ?
#
loop_
_entity_poly.entity_id
_entity_poly.type
_entity_poly.pdbx_seq_one_letter_code
_entity_poly.pdbx_strand_id
1 'polypeptide(L)'
;MMEPQEIEDGEYEQILERVAAVDVAKASGMVCTRVPREDQPGKRRTRVWQVDAATSAILELADHLVGEGIEKVTLESTSDYWRIWFYLLESAGLSVQLVRAQDVKQAPGRPKSDKLDAVWLAKLTERGMLRPSFVPPVEIRQLRDYTRLRTDLTRERTRHYCRLEKLLEDALIKVSAVASKLDTLSVRDMLEALIGGERDPQVLAGLARGRMRAKHDRLVQALTGKFDDHHAELARMLLDQVDALSAQIGKLTTRIEELIAAIPAAQGVDADGTTGPTAGLGARAPVLPAVDRLDEVTGIGREAAQAIVAEVGLHMSVFPTPAHLVSWVKISPRTVQSGARSRAGRTGKGNPYLKGILGEAAAAAGKTDTFLGERYRRLARRRGKLKALVAVARSILVIVWHLLADRTTRYHDLGVGYYTSRIDKNRKMRNHIRQLEALGYTVTLAQAA
;
A
#
# COMPACT_ATOMS: atom_id res chain seq x y z
N MET A 1 -17.53 -18.86 -38.73
CA MET A 1 -18.34 -18.09 -37.77
C MET A 1 -17.92 -18.57 -36.37
N MET A 2 -17.54 -17.69 -35.46
CA MET A 2 -17.36 -18.08 -34.07
C MET A 2 -18.73 -18.35 -33.47
N GLU A 3 -18.87 -19.46 -32.76
CA GLU A 3 -20.09 -19.78 -32.02
C GLU A 3 -20.32 -18.70 -30.93
N PRO A 4 -21.56 -18.28 -30.68
CA PRO A 4 -21.88 -17.36 -29.62
C PRO A 4 -21.48 -17.98 -28.27
N GLN A 5 -20.72 -17.25 -27.47
CA GLN A 5 -20.32 -17.66 -26.13
C GLN A 5 -21.34 -17.11 -25.14
N GLU A 6 -21.93 -17.97 -24.35
CA GLU A 6 -22.77 -17.58 -23.23
C GLU A 6 -21.89 -16.94 -22.14
N ILE A 7 -22.27 -15.76 -21.69
CA ILE A 7 -21.58 -15.03 -20.61
C ILE A 7 -22.56 -15.01 -19.46
N GLU A 8 -22.14 -15.51 -18.31
CA GLU A 8 -22.92 -15.44 -17.07
C GLU A 8 -23.25 -13.97 -16.75
N ASP A 9 -24.50 -13.67 -16.44
CA ASP A 9 -24.93 -12.35 -15.98
C ASP A 9 -24.19 -12.01 -14.69
N GLY A 10 -23.55 -10.84 -14.68
CA GLY A 10 -22.79 -10.37 -13.53
C GLY A 10 -23.69 -9.95 -12.38
N GLU A 11 -23.11 -9.81 -11.18
CA GLU A 11 -23.73 -9.44 -9.89
C GLU A 11 -24.50 -8.08 -9.87
N TYR A 12 -24.86 -7.49 -11.02
CA TYR A 12 -25.33 -6.11 -11.15
C TYR A 12 -26.85 -5.96 -11.28
N GLU A 13 -27.63 -7.03 -11.15
CA GLU A 13 -29.08 -6.98 -11.25
C GLU A 13 -29.82 -6.71 -9.93
N GLN A 14 -29.11 -6.44 -8.84
CA GLN A 14 -29.74 -6.18 -7.55
C GLN A 14 -30.42 -4.82 -7.55
N ILE A 15 -31.73 -4.80 -7.71
CA ILE A 15 -32.55 -3.59 -7.53
C ILE A 15 -32.81 -3.42 -6.03
N LEU A 16 -32.29 -2.31 -5.46
CA LEU A 16 -32.60 -1.88 -4.11
C LEU A 16 -33.88 -1.05 -4.09
N GLU A 17 -34.77 -1.29 -3.14
CA GLU A 17 -36.03 -0.57 -3.10
C GLU A 17 -35.94 0.80 -2.44
N ARG A 18 -35.11 0.93 -1.41
CA ARG A 18 -34.99 2.13 -0.59
C ARG A 18 -33.55 2.60 -0.54
N VAL A 19 -33.25 3.66 -1.27
CA VAL A 19 -31.87 4.15 -1.38
C VAL A 19 -31.77 5.64 -1.10
N ALA A 20 -30.61 6.04 -0.60
CA ALA A 20 -30.20 7.43 -0.51
C ALA A 20 -28.86 7.66 -1.22
N ALA A 21 -28.65 8.89 -1.66
CA ALA A 21 -27.40 9.33 -2.23
C ALA A 21 -27.06 10.74 -1.74
N VAL A 22 -25.78 11.01 -1.55
CA VAL A 22 -25.29 12.34 -1.15
C VAL A 22 -24.15 12.74 -2.08
N ASP A 23 -24.35 13.85 -2.79
CA ASP A 23 -23.26 14.54 -3.49
C ASP A 23 -22.60 15.49 -2.47
N VAL A 24 -21.37 15.14 -2.07
CA VAL A 24 -20.68 15.77 -0.93
C VAL A 24 -19.82 16.93 -1.38
N ALA A 25 -20.11 18.12 -0.83
CA ALA A 25 -19.28 19.31 -0.89
C ALA A 25 -18.58 19.60 0.46
N LYS A 26 -17.80 20.68 0.53
CA LYS A 26 -17.05 21.04 1.75
C LYS A 26 -17.94 21.45 2.91
N ALA A 27 -18.98 22.24 2.66
CA ALA A 27 -19.84 22.82 3.71
C ALA A 27 -21.21 22.17 3.80
N SER A 28 -21.60 21.37 2.81
CA SER A 28 -22.92 20.75 2.74
C SER A 28 -22.90 19.51 1.84
N GLY A 29 -23.99 18.78 1.79
CA GLY A 29 -24.25 17.71 0.84
C GLY A 29 -25.64 17.83 0.24
N MET A 30 -25.78 17.54 -1.05
CA MET A 30 -27.07 17.41 -1.70
C MET A 30 -27.55 15.97 -1.54
N VAL A 31 -28.57 15.80 -0.72
CA VAL A 31 -29.15 14.49 -0.39
C VAL A 31 -30.30 14.18 -1.34
N CYS A 32 -30.38 12.95 -1.81
CA CYS A 32 -31.52 12.43 -2.56
C CYS A 32 -31.96 11.09 -1.98
N THR A 33 -33.24 10.96 -1.59
CA THR A 33 -33.85 9.67 -1.26
C THR A 33 -34.75 9.21 -2.41
N ARG A 34 -34.77 7.89 -2.64
CA ARG A 34 -35.66 7.22 -3.58
C ARG A 34 -36.26 6.00 -2.91
N VAL A 35 -37.60 6.05 -2.68
CA VAL A 35 -38.34 5.00 -2.00
C VAL A 35 -39.60 4.66 -2.80
N PRO A 36 -40.17 3.44 -2.65
CA PRO A 36 -41.45 3.10 -3.29
C PRO A 36 -42.55 4.07 -2.88
N ARG A 37 -43.48 4.30 -3.79
CA ARG A 37 -44.74 5.00 -3.46
C ARG A 37 -45.77 3.99 -3.00
N GLU A 38 -46.37 4.22 -1.84
CA GLU A 38 -47.39 3.35 -1.29
C GLU A 38 -48.72 3.45 -2.08
N ASP A 39 -49.00 4.64 -2.62
CA ASP A 39 -50.20 4.96 -3.39
C ASP A 39 -50.14 4.55 -4.87
N GLN A 40 -48.96 4.22 -5.41
CA GLN A 40 -48.76 3.93 -6.81
C GLN A 40 -47.67 2.84 -7.00
N PRO A 41 -48.06 1.55 -7.03
CA PRO A 41 -47.12 0.47 -7.23
C PRO A 41 -46.27 0.67 -8.49
N GLY A 42 -44.94 0.40 -8.38
CA GLY A 42 -43.94 0.58 -9.46
C GLY A 42 -43.42 2.01 -9.64
N LYS A 43 -44.03 3.03 -8.97
CA LYS A 43 -43.50 4.39 -8.99
C LYS A 43 -42.64 4.69 -7.77
N ARG A 44 -41.72 5.63 -7.93
CA ARG A 44 -40.77 6.07 -6.88
C ARG A 44 -41.12 7.46 -6.39
N ARG A 45 -41.06 7.68 -5.05
CA ARG A 45 -41.00 8.98 -4.46
C ARG A 45 -39.56 9.42 -4.36
N THR A 46 -39.21 10.49 -5.06
CA THR A 46 -37.86 11.06 -5.06
C THR A 46 -37.91 12.41 -4.33
N ARG A 47 -37.10 12.56 -3.28
CA ARG A 47 -36.94 13.83 -2.52
C ARG A 47 -35.49 14.26 -2.62
N VAL A 48 -35.26 15.57 -2.76
CA VAL A 48 -33.93 16.17 -2.83
C VAL A 48 -33.86 17.41 -1.99
N TRP A 49 -32.90 17.49 -1.09
CA TRP A 49 -32.66 18.66 -0.24
C TRP A 49 -31.20 18.79 0.12
N GLN A 50 -30.79 19.94 0.58
CA GLN A 50 -29.45 20.21 1.07
C GLN A 50 -29.39 19.99 2.58
N VAL A 51 -28.27 19.41 3.05
CA VAL A 51 -27.96 19.21 4.46
C VAL A 51 -26.56 19.79 4.71
N ASP A 52 -26.39 20.50 5.81
CA ASP A 52 -25.09 21.07 6.17
C ASP A 52 -24.13 19.99 6.65
N ALA A 53 -22.84 20.17 6.35
CA ALA A 53 -21.78 19.26 6.76
C ALA A 53 -21.40 19.46 8.25
N ALA A 54 -22.42 19.51 9.12
CA ALA A 54 -22.31 19.61 10.57
C ALA A 54 -22.74 18.29 11.22
N THR A 55 -22.11 17.91 12.32
CA THR A 55 -22.40 16.65 13.02
C THR A 55 -23.87 16.50 13.36
N SER A 56 -24.51 17.53 13.94
CA SER A 56 -25.93 17.50 14.31
C SER A 56 -26.85 17.31 13.10
N ALA A 57 -26.62 18.06 12.02
CA ALA A 57 -27.45 17.97 10.82
C ALA A 57 -27.32 16.60 10.12
N ILE A 58 -26.11 15.99 10.16
CA ILE A 58 -25.89 14.65 9.59
C ILE A 58 -26.51 13.56 10.50
N LEU A 59 -26.52 13.73 11.83
CA LEU A 59 -27.21 12.81 12.74
C LEU A 59 -28.72 12.86 12.55
N GLU A 60 -29.31 14.05 12.43
CA GLU A 60 -30.74 14.22 12.08
C GLU A 60 -31.06 13.56 10.72
N LEU A 61 -30.18 13.71 9.74
CA LEU A 61 -30.30 13.00 8.47
C LEU A 61 -30.27 11.48 8.69
N ALA A 62 -29.32 10.99 9.49
CA ALA A 62 -29.18 9.55 9.76
C ALA A 62 -30.47 8.98 10.36
N ASP A 63 -31.07 9.65 11.37
CA ASP A 63 -32.33 9.26 11.99
C ASP A 63 -33.46 9.24 10.95
N HIS A 64 -33.53 10.26 10.08
CA HIS A 64 -34.50 10.32 8.99
C HIS A 64 -34.36 9.14 8.01
N LEU A 65 -33.11 8.83 7.59
CA LEU A 65 -32.83 7.73 6.65
C LEU A 65 -33.13 6.36 7.27
N VAL A 66 -32.82 6.16 8.55
CA VAL A 66 -33.18 4.95 9.29
C VAL A 66 -34.69 4.81 9.37
N GLY A 67 -35.42 5.91 9.72
CA GLY A 67 -36.89 5.94 9.76
C GLY A 67 -37.56 5.67 8.41
N GLU A 68 -36.95 6.08 7.29
CA GLU A 68 -37.41 5.72 5.93
C GLU A 68 -37.03 4.29 5.51
N GLY A 69 -36.28 3.54 6.32
CA GLY A 69 -35.84 2.17 6.04
C GLY A 69 -34.86 2.10 4.87
N ILE A 70 -33.96 3.07 4.75
CA ILE A 70 -32.98 3.12 3.65
C ILE A 70 -32.01 1.93 3.75
N GLU A 71 -31.95 1.12 2.71
CA GLU A 71 -31.11 -0.07 2.60
C GLU A 71 -29.65 0.26 2.28
N LYS A 72 -29.42 1.32 1.49
CA LYS A 72 -28.09 1.75 1.11
C LYS A 72 -27.97 3.24 0.89
N VAL A 73 -26.88 3.81 1.40
CA VAL A 73 -26.51 5.21 1.19
C VAL A 73 -25.23 5.27 0.36
N THR A 74 -25.27 6.01 -0.75
CA THR A 74 -24.10 6.24 -1.60
C THR A 74 -23.59 7.65 -1.44
N LEU A 75 -22.31 7.82 -1.14
CA LEU A 75 -21.62 9.10 -1.07
C LEU A 75 -20.73 9.28 -2.29
N GLU A 76 -20.83 10.41 -2.99
CA GLU A 76 -19.86 10.85 -3.98
C GLU A 76 -19.02 11.98 -3.39
N SER A 77 -17.69 11.89 -3.46
CA SER A 77 -16.81 12.97 -3.03
C SER A 77 -15.53 13.01 -3.87
N THR A 78 -15.04 14.23 -4.10
CA THR A 78 -13.78 14.49 -4.80
C THR A 78 -12.59 14.66 -3.85
N SER A 79 -12.82 14.86 -2.55
CA SER A 79 -11.82 15.11 -1.51
C SER A 79 -12.14 14.29 -0.26
N ASP A 80 -11.53 14.61 0.88
CA ASP A 80 -11.72 13.96 2.18
C ASP A 80 -13.00 14.40 2.91
N TYR A 81 -13.84 15.26 2.32
CA TYR A 81 -15.07 15.78 2.92
C TYR A 81 -16.14 14.71 3.19
N TRP A 82 -16.03 13.54 2.53
CA TRP A 82 -16.92 12.41 2.73
C TRP A 82 -16.82 11.77 4.11
N ARG A 83 -15.72 11.98 4.86
CA ARG A 83 -15.45 11.24 6.11
C ARG A 83 -16.50 11.49 7.17
N ILE A 84 -16.88 12.73 7.42
CA ILE A 84 -17.91 13.08 8.41
C ILE A 84 -19.26 12.42 8.07
N TRP A 85 -19.65 12.41 6.80
CA TRP A 85 -20.87 11.77 6.33
C TRP A 85 -20.79 10.24 6.48
N PHE A 86 -19.72 9.64 5.99
CA PHE A 86 -19.56 8.19 6.03
C PHE A 86 -19.57 7.66 7.46
N TYR A 87 -18.79 8.27 8.34
CA TYR A 87 -18.62 7.76 9.70
C TYR A 87 -19.86 7.93 10.56
N LEU A 88 -20.57 9.04 10.42
CA LEU A 88 -21.81 9.26 11.17
C LEU A 88 -22.97 8.38 10.67
N LEU A 89 -23.12 8.25 9.35
CA LEU A 89 -24.15 7.37 8.78
C LEU A 89 -23.86 5.89 9.06
N GLU A 90 -22.59 5.47 8.98
CA GLU A 90 -22.16 4.11 9.36
C GLU A 90 -22.44 3.83 10.85
N SER A 91 -22.16 4.79 11.75
CA SER A 91 -22.40 4.64 13.18
C SER A 91 -23.89 4.53 13.53
N ALA A 92 -24.78 5.07 12.70
CA ALA A 92 -26.22 4.90 12.82
C ALA A 92 -26.75 3.57 12.25
N GLY A 93 -25.85 2.65 11.82
CA GLY A 93 -26.21 1.33 11.32
C GLY A 93 -26.58 1.28 9.83
N LEU A 94 -26.46 2.39 9.09
CA LEU A 94 -26.76 2.45 7.66
C LEU A 94 -25.65 1.76 6.83
N SER A 95 -26.05 1.05 5.77
CA SER A 95 -25.11 0.50 4.79
C SER A 95 -24.61 1.62 3.87
N VAL A 96 -23.40 2.13 4.14
CA VAL A 96 -22.82 3.26 3.41
C VAL A 96 -21.76 2.80 2.42
N GLN A 97 -21.80 3.32 1.19
CA GLN A 97 -20.75 3.13 0.20
C GLN A 97 -20.23 4.47 -0.31
N LEU A 98 -18.92 4.53 -0.53
CA LEU A 98 -18.25 5.68 -1.13
C LEU A 98 -17.93 5.37 -2.61
N VAL A 99 -18.24 6.29 -3.51
CA VAL A 99 -17.92 6.16 -4.95
C VAL A 99 -17.10 7.37 -5.43
N ARG A 100 -16.37 7.16 -6.52
CA ARG A 100 -15.57 8.24 -7.11
C ARG A 100 -16.40 8.98 -8.17
N ALA A 101 -16.30 10.29 -8.17
CA ALA A 101 -16.93 11.16 -9.16
C ALA A 101 -16.67 10.77 -10.63
N GLN A 102 -15.51 10.19 -10.93
CA GLN A 102 -15.18 9.74 -12.28
C GLN A 102 -16.01 8.53 -12.74
N ASP A 103 -16.40 7.65 -11.82
CA ASP A 103 -17.17 6.45 -12.13
C ASP A 103 -18.66 6.79 -12.36
N VAL A 104 -19.13 7.93 -11.82
CA VAL A 104 -20.50 8.45 -11.96
C VAL A 104 -20.70 9.28 -13.24
N LYS A 105 -19.65 9.95 -13.73
CA LYS A 105 -19.71 10.96 -14.82
C LYS A 105 -19.74 10.41 -16.24
N GLN A 106 -19.75 9.10 -16.45
CA GLN A 106 -19.61 8.49 -17.79
C GLN A 106 -20.88 8.48 -18.64
N ALA A 107 -22.02 9.00 -18.16
CA ALA A 107 -23.25 9.07 -18.96
C ALA A 107 -23.37 10.41 -19.71
N PRO A 108 -23.45 10.40 -21.07
CA PRO A 108 -23.57 11.62 -21.87
C PRO A 108 -24.99 12.22 -21.79
N GLY A 109 -25.10 13.53 -22.02
CA GLY A 109 -26.40 14.21 -22.26
C GLY A 109 -27.13 14.73 -21.02
N ARG A 110 -26.47 14.89 -19.86
CA ARG A 110 -27.08 15.30 -18.58
C ARG A 110 -26.92 16.81 -18.31
N PRO A 111 -28.01 17.53 -17.92
CA PRO A 111 -27.86 18.87 -17.34
C PRO A 111 -27.11 18.81 -16.02
N LYS A 112 -26.12 19.66 -15.81
CA LYS A 112 -25.31 19.70 -14.60
C LYS A 112 -25.99 20.62 -13.57
N SER A 113 -26.50 20.01 -12.49
CA SER A 113 -26.83 20.71 -11.25
C SER A 113 -26.69 19.71 -10.09
N ASP A 114 -26.30 20.18 -8.91
CA ASP A 114 -26.08 19.34 -7.73
C ASP A 114 -27.33 18.49 -7.39
N LYS A 115 -28.53 19.04 -7.58
CA LYS A 115 -29.80 18.30 -7.40
C LYS A 115 -29.93 17.12 -8.37
N LEU A 116 -29.64 17.35 -9.66
CA LEU A 116 -29.73 16.30 -10.67
C LEU A 116 -28.59 15.27 -10.52
N ASP A 117 -27.45 15.70 -10.00
CA ASP A 117 -26.32 14.83 -9.70
C ASP A 117 -26.67 13.87 -8.56
N ALA A 118 -27.26 14.36 -7.47
CA ALA A 118 -27.74 13.52 -6.38
C ALA A 118 -28.85 12.54 -6.83
N VAL A 119 -29.81 13.01 -7.66
CA VAL A 119 -30.86 12.13 -8.22
C VAL A 119 -30.25 11.04 -9.10
N TRP A 120 -29.26 11.38 -9.93
CA TRP A 120 -28.59 10.42 -10.80
C TRP A 120 -27.81 9.40 -9.97
N LEU A 121 -27.09 9.84 -8.96
CA LEU A 121 -26.37 8.98 -8.04
C LEU A 121 -27.32 7.98 -7.35
N ALA A 122 -28.47 8.45 -6.87
CA ALA A 122 -29.49 7.58 -6.27
C ALA A 122 -30.07 6.56 -7.26
N LYS A 123 -30.29 6.93 -8.53
CA LYS A 123 -30.73 5.99 -9.57
C LYS A 123 -29.68 4.90 -9.88
N LEU A 124 -28.41 5.27 -9.88
CA LEU A 124 -27.32 4.30 -10.07
C LEU A 124 -27.17 3.36 -8.87
N THR A 125 -27.38 3.90 -7.65
CA THR A 125 -27.41 3.12 -6.39
C THR A 125 -28.53 2.08 -6.43
N GLU A 126 -29.75 2.50 -6.80
CA GLU A 126 -30.93 1.64 -6.91
C GLU A 126 -30.68 0.44 -7.82
N ARG A 127 -29.95 0.64 -8.92
CA ARG A 127 -29.65 -0.38 -9.91
C ARG A 127 -28.37 -1.19 -9.64
N GLY A 128 -27.68 -0.94 -8.52
CA GLY A 128 -26.42 -1.62 -8.22
C GLY A 128 -25.26 -1.32 -9.18
N MET A 129 -25.34 -0.26 -10.00
CA MET A 129 -24.39 0.01 -11.08
C MET A 129 -23.10 0.72 -10.62
N LEU A 130 -22.92 0.92 -9.32
CA LEU A 130 -21.79 1.66 -8.78
C LEU A 130 -20.76 0.73 -8.14
N ARG A 131 -19.49 0.97 -8.45
CA ARG A 131 -18.37 0.26 -7.81
C ARG A 131 -17.94 1.01 -6.55
N PRO A 132 -18.10 0.43 -5.35
CA PRO A 132 -17.69 1.08 -4.12
C PRO A 132 -16.16 1.24 -4.06
N SER A 133 -15.73 2.35 -3.50
CA SER A 133 -14.35 2.54 -3.05
C SER A 133 -14.16 1.81 -1.73
N PHE A 134 -12.99 1.19 -1.55
CA PHE A 134 -12.69 0.50 -0.30
C PHE A 134 -12.52 1.50 0.86
N VAL A 135 -13.42 1.47 1.80
CA VAL A 135 -13.32 2.11 3.12
C VAL A 135 -13.19 0.99 4.15
N PRO A 136 -12.07 0.87 4.87
CA PRO A 136 -11.88 -0.23 5.81
C PRO A 136 -12.70 -0.05 7.09
N PRO A 137 -12.91 -1.13 7.87
CA PRO A 137 -13.52 -1.07 9.20
C PRO A 137 -12.80 -0.11 10.16
N VAL A 138 -13.47 0.28 11.25
CA VAL A 138 -12.99 1.30 12.19
C VAL A 138 -11.60 0.97 12.74
N GLU A 139 -11.38 -0.27 13.20
CA GLU A 139 -10.10 -0.73 13.76
C GLU A 139 -8.96 -0.65 12.74
N ILE A 140 -9.24 -0.97 11.47
CA ILE A 140 -8.26 -0.86 10.39
C ILE A 140 -8.02 0.61 10.00
N ARG A 141 -9.05 1.49 10.10
CA ARG A 141 -8.87 2.95 9.89
C ARG A 141 -7.95 3.54 10.95
N GLN A 142 -8.18 3.20 12.22
CA GLN A 142 -7.32 3.63 13.33
C GLN A 142 -5.88 3.13 13.13
N LEU A 143 -5.69 1.84 12.87
CA LEU A 143 -4.37 1.29 12.59
C LEU A 143 -3.67 2.00 11.43
N ARG A 144 -4.42 2.35 10.37
CA ARG A 144 -3.92 3.08 9.20
C ARG A 144 -3.43 4.47 9.55
N ASP A 145 -4.10 5.19 10.42
CA ASP A 145 -3.68 6.53 10.85
C ASP A 145 -2.33 6.47 11.59
N TYR A 146 -2.16 5.50 12.50
CA TYR A 146 -0.90 5.30 13.22
C TYR A 146 0.24 4.86 12.28
N THR A 147 0.01 3.91 11.38
CA THR A 147 1.04 3.41 10.46
C THR A 147 1.46 4.48 9.45
N ARG A 148 0.53 5.30 8.97
CA ARG A 148 0.83 6.43 8.08
C ARG A 148 1.64 7.50 8.79
N LEU A 149 1.23 7.90 9.99
CA LEU A 149 1.98 8.86 10.79
C LEU A 149 3.40 8.36 11.06
N ARG A 150 3.58 7.08 11.46
CA ARG A 150 4.91 6.48 11.62
C ARG A 150 5.75 6.59 10.35
N THR A 151 5.16 6.30 9.19
CA THR A 151 5.83 6.40 7.89
C THR A 151 6.25 7.84 7.59
N ASP A 152 5.40 8.82 7.85
CA ASP A 152 5.68 10.22 7.59
C ASP A 152 6.77 10.76 8.52
N LEU A 153 6.71 10.46 9.83
CA LEU A 153 7.76 10.82 10.78
C LEU A 153 9.12 10.14 10.45
N THR A 154 9.09 8.90 9.97
CA THR A 154 10.31 8.21 9.50
C THR A 154 10.93 8.94 8.30
N ARG A 155 10.12 9.42 7.36
CA ARG A 155 10.58 10.22 6.23
C ARG A 155 11.14 11.59 6.68
N GLU A 156 10.50 12.20 7.66
CA GLU A 156 10.98 13.47 8.25
C GLU A 156 12.32 13.27 8.94
N ARG A 157 12.48 12.23 9.76
CA ARG A 157 13.74 11.88 10.39
C ARG A 157 14.85 11.67 9.35
N THR A 158 14.55 10.98 8.26
CA THR A 158 15.50 10.79 7.15
C THR A 158 15.91 12.12 6.52
N ARG A 159 14.97 13.08 6.37
CA ARG A 159 15.30 14.43 5.86
C ARG A 159 16.26 15.18 6.81
N HIS A 160 16.11 15.02 8.13
CA HIS A 160 17.04 15.62 9.09
C HIS A 160 18.44 15.00 8.99
N TYR A 161 18.57 13.69 8.83
CA TYR A 161 19.85 13.06 8.54
C TYR A 161 20.47 13.54 7.23
N CYS A 162 19.69 13.73 6.17
CA CYS A 162 20.21 14.31 4.91
C CYS A 162 20.68 15.77 5.08
N ARG A 163 20.03 16.56 5.95
CA ARG A 163 20.50 17.92 6.28
C ARG A 163 21.79 17.88 7.10
N LEU A 164 21.87 16.96 8.06
CA LEU A 164 23.09 16.76 8.86
C LEU A 164 24.26 16.33 7.97
N GLU A 165 24.04 15.44 7.01
CA GLU A 165 25.07 15.05 6.05
C GLU A 165 25.57 16.25 5.23
N LYS A 166 24.67 17.12 4.77
CA LYS A 166 25.07 18.35 4.06
C LYS A 166 25.85 19.33 4.94
N LEU A 167 25.49 19.45 6.22
CA LEU A 167 26.22 20.27 7.18
C LEU A 167 27.63 19.73 7.43
N LEU A 168 27.78 18.39 7.51
CA LEU A 168 29.09 17.75 7.63
C LEU A 168 29.93 17.93 6.36
N GLU A 169 29.31 17.88 5.17
CA GLU A 169 29.99 18.18 3.91
C GLU A 169 30.53 19.63 3.88
N ASP A 170 29.75 20.60 4.38
CA ASP A 170 30.16 21.98 4.49
C ASP A 170 31.34 22.17 5.47
N ALA A 171 31.32 21.43 6.57
CA ALA A 171 32.44 21.34 7.54
C ALA A 171 33.63 20.50 7.02
N LEU A 172 33.62 20.03 5.76
CA LEU A 172 34.63 19.17 5.13
C LEU A 172 34.79 17.81 5.82
N ILE A 173 33.76 17.32 6.52
CA ILE A 173 33.73 16.02 7.19
C ILE A 173 33.00 14.99 6.35
N LYS A 174 33.70 13.89 5.98
CA LYS A 174 33.24 12.88 5.05
C LYS A 174 32.88 11.54 5.72
N VAL A 175 32.33 11.57 6.92
CA VAL A 175 32.04 10.35 7.70
C VAL A 175 31.13 9.37 6.94
N SER A 176 30.20 9.85 6.09
CA SER A 176 29.30 9.03 5.26
C SER A 176 30.06 8.23 4.18
N ALA A 177 31.28 8.61 3.81
CA ALA A 177 32.11 7.81 2.89
C ALA A 177 32.69 6.54 3.53
N VAL A 178 32.67 6.45 4.87
CA VAL A 178 33.19 5.32 5.64
C VAL A 178 32.06 4.56 6.34
N ALA A 179 31.12 5.29 6.92
CA ALA A 179 29.91 4.75 7.56
C ALA A 179 28.76 4.69 6.54
N SER A 180 28.12 3.53 6.41
CA SER A 180 27.00 3.35 5.48
C SER A 180 25.75 4.14 5.88
N LYS A 181 25.64 4.56 7.14
CA LYS A 181 24.53 5.33 7.72
C LYS A 181 25.02 6.23 8.83
N LEU A 182 24.39 7.41 8.96
CA LEU A 182 24.67 8.35 10.05
C LEU A 182 23.93 7.99 11.36
N ASP A 183 22.98 7.07 11.33
CA ASP A 183 22.18 6.65 12.49
C ASP A 183 22.84 5.56 13.35
N THR A 184 24.11 5.23 13.10
CA THR A 184 24.83 4.24 13.90
C THR A 184 25.35 4.85 15.20
N LEU A 185 25.41 4.03 16.26
CA LEU A 185 25.95 4.47 17.56
C LEU A 185 27.35 5.08 17.46
N SER A 186 28.25 4.47 16.66
CA SER A 186 29.60 5.01 16.46
C SER A 186 29.59 6.43 15.86
N VAL A 187 28.76 6.65 14.83
CA VAL A 187 28.66 7.97 14.21
C VAL A 187 28.00 8.95 15.18
N ARG A 188 27.00 8.52 15.93
CA ARG A 188 26.37 9.36 16.96
C ARG A 188 27.37 9.82 18.00
N ASP A 189 28.20 8.92 18.57
CA ASP A 189 29.21 9.26 19.53
C ASP A 189 30.23 10.26 18.96
N MET A 190 30.67 10.08 17.71
CA MET A 190 31.57 11.01 17.02
C MET A 190 30.95 12.39 16.84
N LEU A 191 29.66 12.45 16.45
CA LEU A 191 28.94 13.71 16.29
C LEU A 191 28.75 14.43 17.63
N GLU A 192 28.42 13.71 18.70
CA GLU A 192 28.30 14.28 20.03
C GLU A 192 29.64 14.84 20.53
N ALA A 193 30.73 14.13 20.28
CA ALA A 193 32.08 14.63 20.62
C ALA A 193 32.46 15.88 19.81
N LEU A 194 32.17 15.91 18.51
CA LEU A 194 32.35 17.09 17.66
C LEU A 194 31.57 18.31 18.19
N ILE A 195 30.30 18.10 18.55
CA ILE A 195 29.44 19.14 19.15
C ILE A 195 29.99 19.57 20.52
N GLY A 196 30.57 18.63 21.28
CA GLY A 196 31.19 18.89 22.57
C GLY A 196 32.53 19.59 22.49
N GLY A 197 33.02 19.92 21.29
CA GLY A 197 34.28 20.66 21.10
C GLY A 197 35.49 19.78 20.78
N GLU A 198 35.36 18.46 20.68
CA GLU A 198 36.46 17.61 20.25
C GLU A 198 36.78 17.85 18.76
N ARG A 199 38.07 18.05 18.45
CA ARG A 199 38.53 18.34 17.09
C ARG A 199 39.65 17.40 16.62
N ASP A 200 40.20 16.56 17.53
CA ASP A 200 41.23 15.60 17.14
C ASP A 200 40.60 14.41 16.40
N PRO A 201 40.90 14.21 15.09
CA PRO A 201 40.35 13.10 14.33
C PRO A 201 40.75 11.70 14.87
N GLN A 202 41.87 11.60 15.61
CA GLN A 202 42.32 10.35 16.25
C GLN A 202 41.38 9.98 17.41
N VAL A 203 41.08 10.97 18.27
CA VAL A 203 40.15 10.80 19.38
C VAL A 203 38.74 10.45 18.87
N LEU A 204 38.26 11.21 17.87
CA LEU A 204 36.95 10.97 17.25
C LEU A 204 36.86 9.57 16.63
N ALA A 205 37.87 9.13 15.86
CA ALA A 205 37.90 7.79 15.26
C ALA A 205 37.98 6.68 16.32
N GLY A 206 38.59 6.96 17.46
CA GLY A 206 38.65 6.06 18.62
C GLY A 206 37.30 5.70 19.22
N LEU A 207 36.25 6.52 19.00
CA LEU A 207 34.86 6.26 19.41
C LEU A 207 34.19 5.17 18.58
N ALA A 208 34.82 4.65 17.52
CA ALA A 208 34.29 3.60 16.67
C ALA A 208 34.02 2.32 17.46
N ARG A 209 32.85 1.69 17.21
CA ARG A 209 32.40 0.45 17.87
C ARG A 209 32.35 -0.72 16.87
N GLY A 210 32.56 -1.92 17.40
CA GLY A 210 32.39 -3.16 16.63
C GLY A 210 33.20 -3.18 15.34
N ARG A 211 32.57 -3.51 14.22
CA ARG A 211 33.24 -3.60 12.90
C ARG A 211 33.78 -2.28 12.38
N MET A 212 33.34 -1.15 12.92
CA MET A 212 33.83 0.16 12.48
C MET A 212 35.25 0.45 12.98
N ARG A 213 35.69 -0.20 14.08
CA ARG A 213 37.07 -0.10 14.60
C ARG A 213 38.12 -0.48 13.53
N ALA A 214 37.83 -1.47 12.71
CA ALA A 214 38.74 -1.88 11.62
C ALA A 214 38.91 -0.82 10.52
N LYS A 215 38.13 0.26 10.56
CA LYS A 215 38.20 1.37 9.60
C LYS A 215 38.83 2.63 10.21
N HIS A 216 39.55 2.52 11.34
CA HIS A 216 40.07 3.63 12.09
C HIS A 216 40.78 4.68 11.24
N ASP A 217 41.79 4.30 10.46
CA ASP A 217 42.58 5.22 9.63
C ASP A 217 41.71 5.97 8.60
N ARG A 218 40.73 5.29 8.03
CA ARG A 218 39.76 5.90 7.11
C ARG A 218 38.84 6.87 7.82
N LEU A 219 38.48 6.58 9.07
CA LEU A 219 37.68 7.46 9.90
C LEU A 219 38.47 8.72 10.28
N VAL A 220 39.75 8.59 10.64
CA VAL A 220 40.64 9.72 10.89
C VAL A 220 40.65 10.66 9.68
N GLN A 221 40.85 10.13 8.48
CA GLN A 221 40.83 10.94 7.27
C GLN A 221 39.45 11.58 7.03
N ALA A 222 38.37 10.85 7.25
CA ALA A 222 37.01 11.33 7.03
C ALA A 222 36.53 12.36 8.04
N LEU A 223 37.13 12.36 9.25
CA LEU A 223 36.80 13.29 10.35
C LEU A 223 37.77 14.50 10.40
N THR A 224 38.76 14.52 9.52
CA THR A 224 39.63 15.69 9.36
C THR A 224 38.91 16.74 8.53
N GLY A 225 38.55 17.86 9.15
CA GLY A 225 37.78 18.93 8.52
C GLY A 225 37.83 20.24 9.30
N LYS A 226 36.88 21.14 9.02
CA LYS A 226 36.73 22.43 9.71
C LYS A 226 35.34 22.49 10.35
N PHE A 227 35.20 21.85 11.49
CA PHE A 227 33.93 21.85 12.22
C PHE A 227 34.00 22.93 13.31
N ASP A 228 33.33 24.05 13.08
CA ASP A 228 33.34 25.24 13.95
C ASP A 228 32.08 25.27 14.84
N ASP A 229 32.00 26.27 15.76
CA ASP A 229 30.92 26.37 16.73
C ASP A 229 29.53 26.52 16.06
N HIS A 230 29.44 27.24 14.92
CA HIS A 230 28.17 27.34 14.20
C HIS A 230 27.72 25.99 13.63
N HIS A 231 28.66 25.13 13.19
CA HIS A 231 28.33 23.75 12.77
C HIS A 231 27.83 22.92 13.96
N ALA A 232 28.45 23.12 15.14
CA ALA A 232 28.06 22.45 16.38
C ALA A 232 26.62 22.82 16.79
N GLU A 233 26.28 24.11 16.75
CA GLU A 233 24.94 24.60 17.06
C GLU A 233 23.88 24.01 16.10
N LEU A 234 24.12 24.07 14.78
CA LEU A 234 23.22 23.54 13.78
C LEU A 234 23.10 21.99 13.83
N ALA A 235 24.21 21.29 14.07
CA ALA A 235 24.21 19.84 14.25
C ALA A 235 23.39 19.43 15.48
N ARG A 236 23.51 20.16 16.60
CA ARG A 236 22.72 19.94 17.81
C ARG A 236 21.23 20.07 17.51
N MET A 237 20.80 21.17 16.88
CA MET A 237 19.40 21.37 16.49
C MET A 237 18.87 20.25 15.63
N LEU A 238 19.64 19.75 14.66
CA LEU A 238 19.23 18.64 13.78
C LEU A 238 19.14 17.31 14.54
N LEU A 239 20.08 17.02 15.43
CA LEU A 239 20.07 15.81 16.24
C LEU A 239 18.93 15.80 17.26
N ASP A 240 18.60 16.93 17.87
CA ASP A 240 17.46 17.05 18.78
C ASP A 240 16.13 16.72 18.06
N GLN A 241 15.98 17.18 16.81
CA GLN A 241 14.83 16.80 15.98
C GLN A 241 14.82 15.31 15.65
N VAL A 242 15.97 14.72 15.32
CA VAL A 242 16.11 13.28 15.07
C VAL A 242 15.71 12.47 16.31
N ASP A 243 16.13 12.91 17.50
CA ASP A 243 15.82 12.22 18.75
C ASP A 243 14.34 12.32 19.11
N ALA A 244 13.74 13.51 18.98
CA ALA A 244 12.32 13.72 19.19
C ALA A 244 11.48 12.86 18.25
N LEU A 245 11.82 12.84 16.95
CA LEU A 245 11.14 12.01 15.95
C LEU A 245 11.33 10.51 16.24
N SER A 246 12.51 10.09 16.66
CA SER A 246 12.80 8.69 17.00
C SER A 246 11.99 8.22 18.21
N ALA A 247 11.85 9.06 19.24
CA ALA A 247 11.01 8.78 20.39
C ALA A 247 9.52 8.66 20.01
N GLN A 248 9.01 9.54 19.13
CA GLN A 248 7.65 9.47 18.63
C GLN A 248 7.41 8.22 17.78
N ILE A 249 8.34 7.88 16.89
CA ILE A 249 8.27 6.64 16.07
C ILE A 249 8.22 5.40 16.98
N GLY A 250 9.02 5.37 18.06
CA GLY A 250 8.99 4.30 19.05
C GLY A 250 7.61 4.14 19.70
N LYS A 251 7.02 5.26 20.19
CA LYS A 251 5.67 5.25 20.78
C LYS A 251 4.61 4.76 19.78
N LEU A 252 4.69 5.21 18.52
CA LEU A 252 3.77 4.77 17.47
C LEU A 252 3.93 3.27 17.17
N THR A 253 5.15 2.75 17.18
CA THR A 253 5.43 1.34 16.94
C THR A 253 4.81 0.46 18.03
N THR A 254 4.99 0.81 19.31
CA THR A 254 4.34 0.12 20.42
C THR A 254 2.81 0.16 20.28
N ARG A 255 2.24 1.34 19.98
CA ARG A 255 0.80 1.48 19.82
C ARG A 255 0.23 0.67 18.65
N ILE A 256 0.94 0.60 17.53
CA ILE A 256 0.56 -0.22 16.37
C ILE A 256 0.55 -1.71 16.75
N GLU A 257 1.52 -2.18 17.54
CA GLU A 257 1.57 -3.57 18.01
C GLU A 257 0.40 -3.90 18.92
N GLU A 258 0.06 -3.02 19.86
CA GLU A 258 -1.12 -3.17 20.72
C GLU A 258 -2.42 -3.24 19.91
N LEU A 259 -2.60 -2.33 18.94
CA LEU A 259 -3.80 -2.30 18.08
C LEU A 259 -3.93 -3.57 17.26
N ILE A 260 -2.84 -4.07 16.68
CA ILE A 260 -2.84 -5.32 15.90
C ILE A 260 -3.13 -6.51 16.81
N ALA A 261 -2.58 -6.53 18.03
CA ALA A 261 -2.83 -7.59 19.00
C ALA A 261 -4.31 -7.64 19.43
N ALA A 262 -4.97 -6.48 19.45
CA ALA A 262 -6.39 -6.39 19.82
C ALA A 262 -7.36 -6.80 18.69
N ILE A 263 -6.89 -7.00 17.45
CA ILE A 263 -7.72 -7.41 16.31
C ILE A 263 -7.70 -8.94 16.20
N PRO A 264 -8.79 -9.67 16.54
CA PRO A 264 -8.80 -11.14 16.51
C PRO A 264 -8.43 -11.72 15.15
N ALA A 265 -8.96 -11.13 14.06
CA ALA A 265 -8.66 -11.54 12.69
C ALA A 265 -7.16 -11.42 12.34
N ALA A 266 -6.43 -10.48 12.94
CA ALA A 266 -4.99 -10.33 12.76
C ALA A 266 -4.20 -11.44 13.47
N GLN A 267 -4.77 -11.99 14.57
CA GLN A 267 -4.17 -13.07 15.35
C GLN A 267 -4.53 -14.48 14.83
N GLY A 268 -5.28 -14.56 13.71
CA GLY A 268 -5.73 -15.85 13.16
C GLY A 268 -6.94 -16.44 13.89
N VAL A 269 -7.61 -15.66 14.70
CA VAL A 269 -8.82 -16.05 15.45
C VAL A 269 -10.05 -15.53 14.70
N ASP A 270 -11.11 -16.33 14.59
CA ASP A 270 -12.38 -15.91 14.02
C ASP A 270 -13.19 -15.02 14.98
N ALA A 271 -14.24 -14.37 14.48
CA ALA A 271 -15.09 -13.49 15.30
C ALA A 271 -15.81 -14.24 16.44
N ASP A 272 -15.95 -15.56 16.33
CA ASP A 272 -16.52 -16.46 17.33
C ASP A 272 -15.46 -17.04 18.29
N GLY A 273 -14.20 -16.60 18.19
CA GLY A 273 -13.08 -17.08 19.05
C GLY A 273 -12.48 -18.40 18.60
N THR A 274 -12.88 -18.96 17.48
CA THR A 274 -12.35 -20.24 16.97
C THR A 274 -11.10 -20.03 16.11
N THR A 275 -10.12 -20.92 16.27
CA THR A 275 -8.90 -20.96 15.46
C THR A 275 -9.06 -21.91 14.27
N GLY A 276 -9.68 -21.47 13.19
CA GLY A 276 -9.75 -22.14 11.89
C GLY A 276 -10.76 -23.30 11.76
N PRO A 277 -11.01 -23.84 10.54
CA PRO A 277 -12.08 -24.79 10.27
C PRO A 277 -11.88 -26.11 11.03
N THR A 278 -12.92 -26.55 11.70
CA THR A 278 -13.05 -27.88 12.31
C THR A 278 -13.07 -28.97 11.23
N ALA A 279 -11.96 -29.66 11.03
CA ALA A 279 -11.92 -30.92 10.31
C ALA A 279 -10.94 -31.87 10.97
N GLY A 280 -11.49 -32.94 11.58
CA GLY A 280 -10.91 -34.24 11.82
C GLY A 280 -9.56 -34.33 12.53
N LEU A 281 -9.56 -34.94 13.71
CA LEU A 281 -8.48 -35.64 14.45
C LEU A 281 -7.06 -35.52 13.84
N GLY A 282 -6.32 -34.51 14.30
CA GLY A 282 -4.89 -34.32 14.12
C GLY A 282 -4.49 -32.98 14.73
N ALA A 283 -3.48 -32.98 15.60
CA ALA A 283 -2.98 -31.73 16.19
C ALA A 283 -2.61 -30.71 15.12
N ARG A 284 -3.39 -29.65 15.02
CA ARG A 284 -3.18 -28.57 14.06
C ARG A 284 -2.03 -27.68 14.49
N ALA A 285 -1.11 -27.40 13.56
CA ALA A 285 -0.15 -26.34 13.76
C ALA A 285 -0.91 -25.00 13.97
N PRO A 286 -0.53 -24.21 15.00
CA PRO A 286 -1.20 -22.94 15.29
C PRO A 286 -1.12 -22.01 14.07
N VAL A 287 -2.24 -21.36 13.74
CA VAL A 287 -2.29 -20.34 12.69
C VAL A 287 -1.46 -19.14 13.14
N LEU A 288 -0.43 -18.78 12.38
CA LEU A 288 0.38 -17.61 12.71
C LEU A 288 -0.42 -16.32 12.49
N PRO A 289 -0.15 -15.27 13.30
CA PRO A 289 -0.65 -13.93 13.07
C PRO A 289 -0.39 -13.43 11.64
N ALA A 290 -1.29 -12.61 11.12
CA ALA A 290 -1.20 -12.11 9.76
C ALA A 290 0.13 -11.36 9.49
N VAL A 291 0.62 -10.58 10.47
CA VAL A 291 1.90 -9.86 10.37
C VAL A 291 3.06 -10.84 10.25
N ASP A 292 3.08 -11.90 11.05
CA ASP A 292 4.17 -12.86 11.05
C ASP A 292 4.20 -13.68 9.73
N ARG A 293 3.02 -14.01 9.18
CA ARG A 293 2.94 -14.66 7.85
C ARG A 293 3.40 -13.76 6.71
N LEU A 294 3.13 -12.46 6.80
CA LEU A 294 3.61 -11.48 5.82
C LEU A 294 5.11 -11.22 5.94
N ASP A 295 5.67 -11.26 7.15
CA ASP A 295 7.11 -11.09 7.41
C ASP A 295 7.96 -12.22 6.80
N GLU A 296 7.38 -13.41 6.56
CA GLU A 296 8.04 -14.50 5.84
C GLU A 296 8.37 -14.15 4.38
N VAL A 297 7.64 -13.19 3.79
CA VAL A 297 7.81 -12.85 2.38
C VAL A 297 9.10 -12.09 2.18
N THR A 298 9.98 -12.62 1.33
CA THR A 298 11.26 -11.97 1.01
C THR A 298 11.09 -10.49 0.67
N GLY A 299 11.70 -9.64 1.49
CA GLY A 299 11.68 -8.19 1.33
C GLY A 299 10.59 -7.47 2.13
N ILE A 300 9.66 -8.18 2.74
CA ILE A 300 8.74 -7.62 3.73
C ILE A 300 9.37 -7.84 5.12
N GLY A 301 9.48 -6.80 5.92
CA GLY A 301 9.80 -6.90 7.35
C GLY A 301 8.58 -6.55 8.18
N ARG A 302 8.66 -6.75 9.50
CA ARG A 302 7.52 -6.59 10.45
C ARG A 302 6.80 -5.25 10.29
N GLU A 303 7.52 -4.13 10.21
CA GLU A 303 6.90 -2.81 10.04
C GLU A 303 6.17 -2.65 8.70
N ALA A 304 6.74 -3.22 7.63
CA ALA A 304 6.10 -3.24 6.31
C ALA A 304 4.84 -4.13 6.32
N ALA A 305 4.88 -5.28 6.99
CA ALA A 305 3.73 -6.17 7.18
C ALA A 305 2.59 -5.48 7.92
N GLN A 306 2.89 -4.78 9.03
CA GLN A 306 1.92 -3.98 9.79
C GLN A 306 1.25 -2.91 8.91
N ALA A 307 2.03 -2.19 8.13
CA ALA A 307 1.51 -1.14 7.25
C ALA A 307 0.71 -1.74 6.06
N ILE A 308 1.09 -2.90 5.54
CA ILE A 308 0.30 -3.62 4.52
C ILE A 308 -1.07 -4.01 5.09
N VAL A 309 -1.12 -4.59 6.29
CA VAL A 309 -2.38 -4.93 6.97
C VAL A 309 -3.26 -3.68 7.14
N ALA A 310 -2.68 -2.56 7.58
CA ALA A 310 -3.39 -1.30 7.74
C ALA A 310 -3.96 -0.75 6.42
N GLU A 311 -3.24 -0.92 5.31
CA GLU A 311 -3.67 -0.38 4.01
C GLU A 311 -4.63 -1.31 3.26
N VAL A 312 -4.48 -2.62 3.37
CA VAL A 312 -5.26 -3.61 2.61
C VAL A 312 -6.44 -4.14 3.43
N GLY A 313 -6.33 -4.16 4.76
CA GLY A 313 -7.26 -4.84 5.64
C GLY A 313 -6.97 -6.34 5.73
N LEU A 314 -7.83 -7.05 6.48
CA LEU A 314 -7.69 -8.48 6.73
C LEU A 314 -8.72 -9.33 5.94
N HIS A 315 -9.79 -8.72 5.47
CA HIS A 315 -10.88 -9.40 4.76
C HIS A 315 -10.73 -9.24 3.24
N MET A 316 -10.29 -10.32 2.59
CA MET A 316 -10.06 -10.31 1.14
C MET A 316 -11.34 -10.44 0.29
N SER A 317 -12.50 -10.64 0.87
CA SER A 317 -13.80 -10.60 0.17
C SER A 317 -14.02 -9.28 -0.60
N VAL A 318 -13.46 -8.17 -0.10
CA VAL A 318 -13.47 -6.86 -0.79
C VAL A 318 -12.67 -6.88 -2.09
N PHE A 319 -11.71 -7.78 -2.22
CA PHE A 319 -10.89 -7.99 -3.40
C PHE A 319 -11.01 -9.45 -3.85
N PRO A 320 -12.07 -9.83 -4.60
CA PRO A 320 -12.39 -11.23 -4.91
C PRO A 320 -11.25 -12.01 -5.56
N THR A 321 -10.33 -11.32 -6.23
CA THR A 321 -9.11 -11.93 -6.79
C THR A 321 -7.87 -11.07 -6.54
N PRO A 322 -6.65 -11.63 -6.61
CA PRO A 322 -5.42 -10.85 -6.55
C PRO A 322 -5.37 -9.72 -7.59
N ALA A 323 -6.01 -9.91 -8.75
CA ALA A 323 -6.06 -8.92 -9.81
C ALA A 323 -6.87 -7.67 -9.40
N HIS A 324 -7.93 -7.83 -8.62
CA HIS A 324 -8.71 -6.71 -8.07
C HIS A 324 -7.86 -5.88 -7.11
N LEU A 325 -7.14 -6.51 -6.18
CA LEU A 325 -6.22 -5.81 -5.26
C LEU A 325 -5.11 -5.07 -6.04
N VAL A 326 -4.48 -5.71 -7.00
CA VAL A 326 -3.44 -5.11 -7.86
C VAL A 326 -3.98 -3.92 -8.66
N SER A 327 -5.21 -4.01 -9.16
CA SER A 327 -5.89 -2.92 -9.88
C SER A 327 -6.23 -1.77 -8.96
N TRP A 328 -6.70 -2.04 -7.73
CA TRP A 328 -7.00 -1.03 -6.72
C TRP A 328 -5.75 -0.24 -6.33
N VAL A 329 -4.63 -0.91 -6.07
CA VAL A 329 -3.34 -0.26 -5.76
C VAL A 329 -2.76 0.51 -6.96
N LYS A 330 -3.27 0.28 -8.18
CA LYS A 330 -2.76 0.88 -9.42
C LYS A 330 -1.30 0.54 -9.72
N ILE A 331 -0.87 -0.68 -9.37
CA ILE A 331 0.49 -1.16 -9.63
C ILE A 331 0.60 -1.88 -10.98
N SER A 332 -0.52 -2.23 -11.62
CA SER A 332 -0.56 -2.70 -13.01
C SER A 332 -0.54 -1.54 -13.99
N PRO A 333 0.26 -1.60 -15.06
CA PRO A 333 0.15 -0.67 -16.17
C PRO A 333 -1.24 -0.78 -16.81
N ARG A 334 -1.82 0.36 -17.20
CA ARG A 334 -3.06 0.36 -17.99
C ARG A 334 -2.79 -0.19 -19.39
N THR A 335 -3.71 -0.94 -19.93
CA THR A 335 -3.71 -1.26 -21.37
C THR A 335 -4.38 -0.10 -22.11
N VAL A 336 -3.69 0.45 -23.09
CA VAL A 336 -4.24 1.47 -24.00
C VAL A 336 -4.39 0.80 -25.35
N GLN A 337 -5.62 0.56 -25.75
CA GLN A 337 -5.96 -0.07 -27.02
C GLN A 337 -6.73 0.92 -27.89
N SER A 338 -6.31 1.04 -29.15
CA SER A 338 -6.99 1.81 -30.17
C SER A 338 -6.96 0.98 -31.46
N GLY A 339 -8.11 0.43 -31.86
CA GLY A 339 -8.21 -0.53 -32.94
C GLY A 339 -7.32 -1.75 -32.71
N ALA A 340 -6.54 -2.13 -33.71
CA ALA A 340 -5.62 -3.28 -33.63
C ALA A 340 -4.33 -3.00 -32.81
N ARG A 341 -4.06 -1.75 -32.40
CA ARG A 341 -2.85 -1.38 -31.68
C ARG A 341 -3.10 -1.38 -30.19
N SER A 342 -2.34 -2.22 -29.44
CA SER A 342 -2.33 -2.27 -27.98
C SER A 342 -0.95 -1.86 -27.44
N ARG A 343 -0.92 -0.95 -26.45
CA ARG A 343 0.29 -0.55 -25.76
C ARG A 343 0.09 -0.49 -24.25
N ALA A 344 1.15 -0.77 -23.49
CA ALA A 344 1.13 -0.59 -22.06
C ALA A 344 1.21 0.92 -21.70
N GLY A 345 0.25 1.38 -20.92
CA GLY A 345 0.24 2.73 -20.35
C GLY A 345 1.06 2.83 -19.07
N ARG A 346 1.00 3.98 -18.40
CA ARG A 346 1.62 4.21 -17.09
C ARG A 346 0.78 3.58 -15.98
N THR A 347 1.40 3.29 -14.84
CA THR A 347 0.68 2.97 -13.60
C THR A 347 -0.06 4.22 -13.10
N GLY A 348 -1.25 4.04 -12.50
CA GLY A 348 -2.01 5.16 -11.90
C GLY A 348 -1.39 5.67 -10.60
N LYS A 349 -1.95 6.76 -10.02
CA LYS A 349 -1.51 7.30 -8.72
C LYS A 349 -1.64 6.24 -7.61
N GLY A 350 -2.83 5.68 -7.41
CA GLY A 350 -3.10 4.67 -6.37
C GLY A 350 -2.80 5.15 -4.96
N ASN A 351 -2.65 4.19 -4.04
CA ASN A 351 -2.30 4.45 -2.64
C ASN A 351 -0.79 4.68 -2.50
N PRO A 352 -0.32 5.88 -2.11
CA PRO A 352 1.12 6.21 -2.08
C PRO A 352 1.88 5.48 -0.97
N TYR A 353 1.24 5.19 0.17
CA TYR A 353 1.86 4.47 1.29
C TYR A 353 2.13 3.02 0.89
N LEU A 354 1.09 2.30 0.45
CA LEU A 354 1.24 0.90 0.04
C LEU A 354 2.19 0.74 -1.15
N LYS A 355 2.14 1.65 -2.13
CA LYS A 355 3.10 1.63 -3.26
C LYS A 355 4.53 1.88 -2.83
N GLY A 356 4.75 2.76 -1.85
CA GLY A 356 6.07 3.00 -1.26
C GLY A 356 6.62 1.75 -0.61
N ILE A 357 5.85 1.14 0.29
CA ILE A 357 6.20 -0.09 1.01
C ILE A 357 6.52 -1.23 0.04
N LEU A 358 5.65 -1.46 -0.95
CA LEU A 358 5.87 -2.52 -1.95
C LEU A 358 7.09 -2.23 -2.83
N GLY A 359 7.40 -0.96 -3.10
CA GLY A 359 8.61 -0.55 -3.82
C GLY A 359 9.89 -0.85 -3.04
N GLU A 360 9.90 -0.55 -1.74
CA GLU A 360 10.99 -0.85 -0.82
C GLU A 360 11.16 -2.36 -0.64
N ALA A 361 10.07 -3.10 -0.44
CA ALA A 361 10.08 -4.56 -0.36
C ALA A 361 10.65 -5.21 -1.65
N ALA A 362 10.23 -4.71 -2.82
CA ALA A 362 10.76 -5.19 -4.10
C ALA A 362 12.24 -4.87 -4.30
N ALA A 363 12.71 -3.70 -3.81
CA ALA A 363 14.11 -3.32 -3.86
C ALA A 363 14.97 -4.17 -2.91
N ALA A 364 14.45 -4.49 -1.73
CA ALA A 364 15.09 -5.40 -0.77
C ALA A 364 15.17 -6.82 -1.33
N ALA A 365 14.04 -7.37 -1.80
CA ALA A 365 13.99 -8.69 -2.44
C ALA A 365 14.92 -8.81 -3.65
N GLY A 366 15.06 -7.73 -4.43
CA GLY A 366 15.96 -7.69 -5.60
C GLY A 366 17.43 -7.93 -5.29
N LYS A 367 17.84 -7.75 -4.02
CA LYS A 367 19.22 -7.95 -3.53
C LYS A 367 19.48 -9.36 -2.97
N THR A 368 18.47 -10.21 -2.92
CA THR A 368 18.54 -11.53 -2.30
C THR A 368 18.67 -12.65 -3.35
N ASP A 369 19.16 -13.81 -2.91
CA ASP A 369 19.23 -15.03 -3.72
C ASP A 369 17.99 -15.89 -3.50
N THR A 370 16.84 -15.33 -3.90
CA THR A 370 15.50 -15.91 -3.79
C THR A 370 14.80 -15.88 -5.14
N PHE A 371 13.62 -16.52 -5.25
CA PHE A 371 12.76 -16.45 -6.42
C PHE A 371 12.44 -14.99 -6.83
N LEU A 372 12.11 -14.13 -5.85
CA LEU A 372 11.79 -12.72 -6.13
C LEU A 372 13.03 -11.94 -6.59
N GLY A 373 14.20 -12.23 -6.01
CA GLY A 373 15.47 -11.65 -6.44
C GLY A 373 15.86 -12.06 -7.86
N GLU A 374 15.73 -13.34 -8.21
CA GLU A 374 15.99 -13.79 -9.59
C GLU A 374 14.98 -13.22 -10.59
N ARG A 375 13.68 -13.12 -10.19
CA ARG A 375 12.66 -12.44 -10.99
C ARG A 375 13.04 -10.99 -11.28
N TYR A 376 13.53 -10.27 -10.27
CA TYR A 376 14.01 -8.90 -10.42
C TYR A 376 15.19 -8.85 -11.42
N ARG A 377 16.25 -9.62 -11.21
CA ARG A 377 17.45 -9.64 -12.06
C ARG A 377 17.10 -9.93 -13.53
N ARG A 378 16.25 -10.94 -13.75
CA ARG A 378 15.79 -11.33 -15.09
C ARG A 378 14.99 -10.24 -15.79
N LEU A 379 14.10 -9.57 -15.08
CA LEU A 379 13.28 -8.48 -15.65
C LEU A 379 14.12 -7.22 -15.85
N ALA A 380 15.05 -6.90 -14.94
CA ALA A 380 15.90 -5.73 -15.03
C ALA A 380 16.78 -5.74 -16.27
N ARG A 381 17.37 -6.91 -16.64
CA ARG A 381 18.14 -7.10 -17.87
C ARG A 381 17.32 -6.83 -19.14
N ARG A 382 16.02 -7.16 -19.15
CA ARG A 382 15.16 -7.08 -20.35
C ARG A 382 14.36 -5.78 -20.46
N ARG A 383 13.97 -5.17 -19.36
CA ARG A 383 12.98 -4.08 -19.29
C ARG A 383 13.45 -2.87 -18.50
N GLY A 384 14.65 -2.96 -17.88
CA GLY A 384 15.20 -1.92 -17.00
C GLY A 384 14.74 -2.03 -15.54
N LYS A 385 15.51 -1.43 -14.64
CA LYS A 385 15.38 -1.55 -13.18
C LYS A 385 14.00 -1.12 -12.66
N LEU A 386 13.48 0.03 -13.10
CA LEU A 386 12.18 0.56 -12.61
C LEU A 386 11.00 -0.34 -12.97
N LYS A 387 10.97 -0.88 -14.20
CA LYS A 387 9.91 -1.82 -14.60
C LYS A 387 10.02 -3.15 -13.86
N ALA A 388 11.24 -3.59 -13.58
CA ALA A 388 11.48 -4.80 -12.78
C ALA A 388 10.98 -4.63 -11.34
N LEU A 389 11.24 -3.49 -10.69
CA LEU A 389 10.73 -3.18 -9.35
C LEU A 389 9.19 -3.24 -9.30
N VAL A 390 8.52 -2.58 -10.25
CA VAL A 390 7.04 -2.60 -10.32
C VAL A 390 6.51 -4.02 -10.51
N ALA A 391 7.17 -4.84 -11.34
CA ALA A 391 6.75 -6.22 -11.58
C ALA A 391 6.96 -7.14 -10.36
N VAL A 392 8.05 -6.94 -9.60
CA VAL A 392 8.28 -7.67 -8.34
C VAL A 392 7.33 -7.20 -7.25
N ALA A 393 7.12 -5.89 -7.11
CA ALA A 393 6.14 -5.32 -6.19
C ALA A 393 4.71 -5.87 -6.45
N ARG A 394 4.32 -6.01 -7.72
CA ARG A 394 3.07 -6.71 -8.10
C ARG A 394 3.07 -8.17 -7.64
N SER A 395 4.19 -8.89 -7.81
CA SER A 395 4.27 -10.30 -7.37
C SER A 395 4.14 -10.42 -5.85
N ILE A 396 4.79 -9.53 -5.11
CA ILE A 396 4.67 -9.45 -3.65
C ILE A 396 3.22 -9.20 -3.26
N LEU A 397 2.53 -8.26 -3.91
CA LEU A 397 1.13 -7.96 -3.61
C LEU A 397 0.18 -9.14 -3.91
N VAL A 398 0.47 -9.94 -4.94
CA VAL A 398 -0.27 -11.19 -5.22
C VAL A 398 -0.06 -12.20 -4.10
N ILE A 399 1.19 -12.36 -3.62
CA ILE A 399 1.51 -13.25 -2.48
C ILE A 399 0.77 -12.76 -1.23
N VAL A 400 0.82 -11.47 -0.92
CA VAL A 400 0.08 -10.85 0.19
C VAL A 400 -1.41 -11.20 0.13
N TRP A 401 -2.02 -11.08 -1.05
CA TRP A 401 -3.44 -11.44 -1.22
C TRP A 401 -3.71 -12.89 -0.81
N HIS A 402 -2.90 -13.85 -1.29
CA HIS A 402 -3.08 -15.28 -0.95
C HIS A 402 -2.89 -15.53 0.55
N LEU A 403 -1.89 -14.91 1.16
CA LEU A 403 -1.64 -15.05 2.60
C LEU A 403 -2.76 -14.46 3.47
N LEU A 404 -3.43 -13.40 3.01
CA LEU A 404 -4.55 -12.79 3.73
C LEU A 404 -5.88 -13.46 3.42
N ALA A 405 -6.07 -14.00 2.20
CA ALA A 405 -7.28 -14.70 1.80
C ALA A 405 -7.44 -16.06 2.48
N ASP A 406 -6.35 -16.76 2.71
CA ASP A 406 -6.31 -18.03 3.41
C ASP A 406 -5.32 -17.97 4.58
N ARG A 407 -5.84 -18.07 5.81
CA ARG A 407 -5.07 -17.99 7.05
C ARG A 407 -4.11 -19.17 7.26
N THR A 408 -4.35 -20.29 6.61
CA THR A 408 -3.51 -21.50 6.69
C THR A 408 -2.34 -21.46 5.72
N THR A 409 -2.42 -20.60 4.71
CA THR A 409 -1.37 -20.45 3.70
C THR A 409 -0.12 -19.81 4.31
N ARG A 410 1.05 -20.40 4.01
CA ARG A 410 2.39 -19.92 4.40
C ARG A 410 3.20 -19.59 3.14
N TYR A 411 4.12 -18.64 3.27
CA TYR A 411 5.05 -18.34 2.21
C TYR A 411 6.17 -19.38 2.13
N HIS A 412 6.42 -19.88 0.93
CA HIS A 412 7.57 -20.72 0.63
C HIS A 412 8.33 -20.11 -0.56
N ASP A 413 9.61 -19.82 -0.35
CA ASP A 413 10.43 -19.33 -1.46
C ASP A 413 10.70 -20.47 -2.47
N LEU A 414 10.43 -20.18 -3.75
CA LEU A 414 10.61 -21.15 -4.83
C LEU A 414 12.08 -21.30 -5.24
N GLY A 415 12.96 -20.50 -4.63
CA GLY A 415 14.40 -20.53 -4.86
C GLY A 415 14.86 -19.88 -6.16
N VAL A 416 16.16 -19.65 -6.25
CA VAL A 416 16.82 -19.01 -7.40
C VAL A 416 16.76 -19.87 -8.66
N GLY A 417 16.70 -21.20 -8.49
CA GLY A 417 16.63 -22.18 -9.59
C GLY A 417 15.28 -22.29 -10.28
N TYR A 418 14.21 -21.65 -9.78
CA TYR A 418 12.86 -21.82 -10.28
C TYR A 418 12.68 -21.54 -11.77
N TYR A 419 13.33 -20.48 -12.28
CA TYR A 419 13.23 -20.15 -13.70
C TYR A 419 14.13 -21.01 -14.56
N THR A 420 15.30 -21.42 -14.07
CA THR A 420 16.26 -22.25 -14.80
C THR A 420 15.77 -23.69 -14.95
N SER A 421 15.13 -24.24 -13.93
CA SER A 421 14.54 -25.59 -13.97
C SER A 421 13.37 -25.72 -14.97
N ARG A 422 12.70 -24.61 -15.29
CA ARG A 422 11.58 -24.56 -16.23
C ARG A 422 11.95 -24.13 -17.65
N ILE A 423 13.25 -23.96 -17.93
CA ILE A 423 13.72 -23.66 -19.28
C ILE A 423 13.69 -24.95 -20.09
N ASP A 424 12.93 -24.96 -21.19
CA ASP A 424 13.09 -25.97 -22.22
C ASP A 424 14.47 -25.86 -22.83
N LYS A 425 15.36 -26.74 -22.39
CA LYS A 425 16.78 -26.77 -22.81
C LYS A 425 16.87 -26.94 -24.32
N ASN A 426 16.06 -27.80 -24.92
CA ASN A 426 16.06 -28.08 -26.36
C ASN A 426 15.60 -26.86 -27.17
N ARG A 427 14.58 -26.14 -26.71
CA ARG A 427 14.13 -24.91 -27.36
C ARG A 427 15.18 -23.80 -27.24
N LYS A 428 15.83 -23.67 -26.09
CA LYS A 428 16.91 -22.69 -25.90
C LYS A 428 18.13 -23.00 -26.78
N MET A 429 18.51 -24.24 -26.84
CA MET A 429 19.59 -24.70 -27.69
C MET A 429 19.30 -24.41 -29.17
N ARG A 430 18.15 -24.79 -29.69
CA ARG A 430 17.74 -24.50 -31.08
C ARG A 430 17.74 -22.99 -31.38
N ASN A 431 17.33 -22.16 -30.45
CA ASN A 431 17.37 -20.70 -30.63
C ASN A 431 18.81 -20.16 -30.71
N HIS A 432 19.73 -20.67 -29.89
CA HIS A 432 21.15 -20.27 -29.96
C HIS A 432 21.80 -20.72 -31.25
N ILE A 433 21.52 -21.95 -31.71
CA ILE A 433 22.02 -22.46 -33.01
C ILE A 433 21.57 -21.53 -34.14
N ARG A 434 20.26 -21.25 -34.23
CA ARG A 434 19.71 -20.32 -35.25
C ARG A 434 20.34 -18.92 -35.22
N GLN A 435 20.66 -18.40 -34.04
CA GLN A 435 21.30 -17.09 -33.92
C GLN A 435 22.73 -17.12 -34.43
N LEU A 436 23.48 -18.19 -34.19
CA LEU A 436 24.83 -18.35 -34.68
C LEU A 436 24.88 -18.63 -36.19
N GLU A 437 23.94 -19.45 -36.70
CA GLU A 437 23.77 -19.68 -38.13
C GLU A 437 23.40 -18.41 -38.89
N ALA A 438 22.53 -17.56 -38.32
CA ALA A 438 22.18 -16.26 -38.88
C ALA A 438 23.39 -15.27 -38.94
N LEU A 439 24.39 -15.49 -38.12
CA LEU A 439 25.66 -14.74 -38.13
C LEU A 439 26.72 -15.38 -39.08
N GLY A 440 26.36 -16.45 -39.82
CA GLY A 440 27.25 -17.10 -40.78
C GLY A 440 28.13 -18.22 -40.21
N TYR A 441 27.85 -18.70 -38.97
CA TYR A 441 28.61 -19.79 -38.35
C TYR A 441 27.95 -21.15 -38.55
N THR A 442 28.70 -22.18 -38.82
CA THR A 442 28.23 -23.57 -38.71
C THR A 442 28.39 -24.03 -37.26
N VAL A 443 27.31 -24.53 -36.64
CA VAL A 443 27.30 -24.90 -35.23
C VAL A 443 27.31 -26.40 -35.06
N THR A 444 28.35 -26.95 -34.45
CA THR A 444 28.46 -28.35 -34.04
C THR A 444 28.38 -28.44 -32.52
N LEU A 445 27.47 -29.27 -31.99
CA LEU A 445 27.32 -29.47 -30.55
C LEU A 445 28.05 -30.74 -30.11
N ALA A 446 28.94 -30.60 -29.12
CA ALA A 446 29.48 -31.71 -28.37
C ALA A 446 28.93 -31.69 -26.95
N GLN A 447 28.60 -32.85 -26.37
CA GLN A 447 28.16 -32.94 -24.99
C GLN A 447 29.39 -32.77 -24.10
N ALA A 448 29.32 -31.83 -23.14
CA ALA A 448 30.36 -31.69 -22.13
C ALA A 448 30.38 -32.94 -21.25
N ALA A 449 31.60 -33.46 -20.99
CA ALA A 449 31.82 -34.60 -20.12
C ALA A 449 31.40 -34.30 -18.66
#